data_304eb413ca0960f837ed2288fdae31d8
#
_entry.id   304eb413ca0960f837ed2288fdae31d8
#
_cell.length_a   1.000
_cell.length_b   1.000
_cell.length_c   1.000
_cell.angle_alpha   90.00
_cell.angle_beta   90.00
_cell.angle_gamma   90.00
#
_symmetry.space_group_name_H-M   'P 1'
#
loop_
_entity.id
_entity.type
_entity.pdbx_description
1 polymer ?
#
loop_
_entity_poly.entity_id
_entity_poly.type
_entity_poly.pdbx_seq_one_letter_code
_entity_poly.pdbx_strand_id
1 'polypeptide(L)'
;MRVLFIAGFGPIVPEMDTAQAFYAGALGLPLTGDAAYLSTTGVDGAKHFALWPLSAAAQSCFGVDAWPRDVPTPQGWVEFDVDDVAAATAELAAKGYRVLVANKMEPWGQTVSRVLGPEGLLVGVTHTPDVGGIET
;
A
#
# COMPACT_ATOMS: atom_id res chain seq x y z
N MET A 1 -0.65 -7.75 17.79
CA MET A 1 -1.53 -7.78 16.59
C MET A 1 -1.47 -9.14 15.94
N ARG A 2 -2.48 -9.47 15.19
CA ARG A 2 -2.51 -10.72 14.45
C ARG A 2 -2.60 -10.41 12.96
N VAL A 3 -1.55 -10.78 12.21
CA VAL A 3 -1.52 -10.64 10.77
C VAL A 3 -2.26 -11.81 10.14
N LEU A 4 -3.25 -11.53 9.30
CA LEU A 4 -4.10 -12.55 8.67
C LEU A 4 -3.57 -12.96 7.30
N PHE A 5 -3.18 -11.99 6.47
CA PHE A 5 -2.62 -12.26 5.14
C PHE A 5 -1.99 -10.99 4.57
N ILE A 6 -1.23 -11.16 3.49
CA ILE A 6 -0.71 -10.03 2.71
C ILE A 6 -1.83 -9.59 1.76
N ALA A 7 -2.37 -8.40 1.96
CA ALA A 7 -3.47 -7.89 1.16
C ALA A 7 -3.00 -7.41 -0.22
N GLY A 8 -1.80 -6.86 -0.30
CA GLY A 8 -1.22 -6.40 -1.55
C GLY A 8 0.16 -5.82 -1.37
N PHE A 9 0.87 -5.65 -2.48
CA PHE A 9 2.20 -5.05 -2.49
C PHE A 9 2.53 -4.55 -3.89
N GLY A 10 3.59 -3.79 -3.99
CA GLY A 10 4.08 -3.34 -5.28
C GLY A 10 5.07 -2.20 -5.14
N PRO A 11 5.58 -1.70 -6.27
CA PRO A 11 6.44 -0.53 -6.27
C PRO A 11 5.65 0.75 -6.07
N ILE A 12 6.29 1.73 -5.43
CA ILE A 12 5.82 3.11 -5.44
C ILE A 12 6.64 3.80 -6.53
N VAL A 13 5.96 4.38 -7.52
CA VAL A 13 6.60 4.83 -8.74
C VAL A 13 6.53 6.35 -8.89
N PRO A 14 7.67 7.03 -9.13
CA PRO A 14 7.67 8.46 -9.37
C PRO A 14 7.01 8.83 -10.71
N GLU A 15 7.11 7.96 -11.72
CA GLU A 15 6.49 8.17 -13.02
C GLU A 15 5.79 6.90 -13.50
N MET A 16 4.48 7.01 -13.73
CA MET A 16 3.68 5.85 -14.12
C MET A 16 4.04 5.34 -15.52
N ASP A 17 4.29 6.22 -16.47
CA ASP A 17 4.59 5.80 -17.86
C ASP A 17 5.82 4.91 -17.94
N THR A 18 6.89 5.30 -17.26
CA THR A 18 8.14 4.52 -17.22
C THR A 18 7.92 3.17 -16.52
N ALA A 19 7.19 3.19 -15.41
CA ALA A 19 6.89 1.96 -14.67
C ALA A 19 5.99 1.03 -15.47
N GLN A 20 4.99 1.56 -16.13
CA GLN A 20 4.08 0.77 -16.97
C GLN A 20 4.82 0.11 -18.11
N ALA A 21 5.73 0.84 -18.78
CA ALA A 21 6.53 0.29 -19.86
C ALA A 21 7.36 -0.92 -19.40
N PHE A 22 7.87 -0.86 -18.18
CA PHE A 22 8.65 -1.97 -17.62
C PHE A 22 7.75 -3.12 -17.16
N TYR A 23 6.81 -2.85 -16.28
CA TYR A 23 6.02 -3.92 -15.63
C TYR A 23 4.99 -4.53 -16.58
N ALA A 24 4.25 -3.72 -17.31
CA ALA A 24 3.25 -4.22 -18.24
C ALA A 24 3.85 -4.53 -19.61
N GLY A 25 4.74 -3.68 -20.11
CA GLY A 25 5.33 -3.85 -21.43
C GLY A 25 6.40 -4.93 -21.46
N ALA A 26 7.47 -4.76 -20.69
CA ALA A 26 8.61 -5.67 -20.74
C ALA A 26 8.34 -6.99 -20.04
N LEU A 27 7.75 -6.95 -18.83
CA LEU A 27 7.46 -8.16 -18.07
C LEU A 27 6.14 -8.82 -18.46
N GLY A 28 5.25 -8.09 -19.13
CA GLY A 28 3.98 -8.65 -19.57
C GLY A 28 2.96 -8.87 -18.47
N LEU A 29 3.06 -8.15 -17.34
CA LEU A 29 2.08 -8.30 -16.26
C LEU A 29 0.71 -7.79 -16.71
N PRO A 30 -0.39 -8.49 -16.35
CA PRO A 30 -1.74 -8.12 -16.78
C PRO A 30 -2.31 -6.98 -15.94
N LEU A 31 -1.66 -5.81 -15.99
CA LEU A 31 -2.07 -4.64 -15.23
C LEU A 31 -3.23 -3.92 -15.91
N THR A 32 -4.22 -3.52 -15.12
CA THR A 32 -5.37 -2.74 -15.59
C THR A 32 -5.56 -1.53 -14.68
N GLY A 33 -6.18 -0.49 -15.26
CA GLY A 33 -6.43 0.76 -14.54
C GLY A 33 -6.07 1.95 -15.40
N ASP A 34 -5.60 3.00 -14.76
CA ASP A 34 -5.22 4.24 -15.44
C ASP A 34 -3.92 4.80 -14.84
N ALA A 35 -3.57 6.05 -15.21
CA ALA A 35 -2.36 6.69 -14.73
C ALA A 35 -2.33 6.91 -13.22
N ALA A 36 -3.48 6.84 -12.55
CA ALA A 36 -3.56 7.01 -11.10
C ALA A 36 -3.28 5.71 -10.34
N TYR A 37 -3.55 4.55 -10.95
CA TYR A 37 -3.37 3.28 -10.28
C TYR A 37 -3.49 2.12 -11.28
N LEU A 38 -2.45 1.32 -11.39
CA LEU A 38 -2.45 0.12 -12.22
C LEU A 38 -2.27 -1.11 -11.36
N SER A 39 -3.16 -2.08 -11.48
CA SER A 39 -3.18 -3.23 -10.58
C SER A 39 -3.58 -4.52 -11.27
N THR A 40 -3.31 -5.63 -10.60
CA THR A 40 -3.76 -6.95 -11.03
C THR A 40 -3.96 -7.85 -9.82
N THR A 41 -4.95 -8.74 -9.92
CA THR A 41 -5.13 -9.87 -9.02
C THR A 41 -4.84 -11.19 -9.72
N GLY A 42 -4.35 -11.13 -10.95
CA GLY A 42 -4.20 -12.30 -11.83
C GLY A 42 -2.81 -12.92 -11.86
N VAL A 43 -1.90 -12.52 -10.96
CA VAL A 43 -0.57 -13.14 -10.87
C VAL A 43 -0.58 -14.13 -9.70
N ASP A 44 -0.29 -15.39 -9.99
CA ASP A 44 -0.30 -16.45 -8.98
C ASP A 44 0.65 -16.12 -7.82
N GLY A 45 0.20 -16.38 -6.63
CA GLY A 45 0.97 -16.13 -5.41
C GLY A 45 0.74 -14.77 -4.79
N ALA A 46 0.00 -13.89 -5.45
CA ALA A 46 -0.31 -12.56 -4.92
C ALA A 46 -1.80 -12.30 -5.00
N LYS A 47 -2.40 -11.84 -3.90
CA LYS A 47 -3.80 -11.41 -3.90
C LYS A 47 -3.99 -10.14 -4.71
N HIS A 48 -3.03 -9.22 -4.64
CA HIS A 48 -3.11 -7.94 -5.30
C HIS A 48 -1.70 -7.39 -5.48
N PHE A 49 -1.40 -6.92 -6.69
CA PHE A 49 -0.13 -6.26 -7.02
C PHE A 49 -0.46 -4.97 -7.76
N ALA A 50 0.18 -3.87 -7.39
CA ALA A 50 -0.11 -2.59 -8.01
C ALA A 50 1.09 -1.67 -8.12
N LEU A 51 1.12 -0.91 -9.21
CA LEU A 51 1.99 0.24 -9.36
C LEU A 51 1.27 1.44 -8.73
N TRP A 52 1.85 2.00 -7.68
CA TRP A 52 1.22 3.09 -6.94
C TRP A 52 2.03 4.37 -7.15
N PRO A 53 1.46 5.40 -7.78
CA PRO A 53 2.19 6.66 -7.98
C PRO A 53 2.61 7.27 -6.65
N LEU A 54 3.83 7.79 -6.58
CA LEU A 54 4.33 8.44 -5.37
C LEU A 54 3.42 9.59 -4.92
N SER A 55 2.86 10.34 -5.88
CA SER A 55 1.91 11.42 -5.57
C SER A 55 0.65 10.88 -4.88
N ALA A 56 0.16 9.72 -5.30
CA ALA A 56 -1.01 9.10 -4.68
C ALA A 56 -0.69 8.58 -3.28
N ALA A 57 0.51 8.03 -3.09
CA ALA A 57 0.96 7.61 -1.76
C ALA A 57 1.10 8.81 -0.82
N ALA A 58 1.63 9.93 -1.31
CA ALA A 58 1.73 11.17 -0.53
C ALA A 58 0.34 11.68 -0.15
N GLN A 59 -0.61 11.63 -1.07
CA GLN A 59 -1.98 12.03 -0.79
C GLN A 59 -2.61 11.17 0.30
N SER A 60 -2.40 9.86 0.25
CA SER A 60 -2.92 8.93 1.25
C SER A 60 -2.31 9.18 2.63
N CYS A 61 -1.01 9.40 2.71
CA CYS A 61 -0.30 9.53 3.98
C CYS A 61 -0.37 10.95 4.57
N PHE A 62 -0.35 11.98 3.73
CA PHE A 62 -0.16 13.36 4.17
C PHE A 62 -1.22 14.34 3.65
N GLY A 63 -2.08 13.90 2.74
CA GLY A 63 -3.11 14.76 2.16
C GLY A 63 -2.59 15.78 1.16
N VAL A 64 -1.37 15.61 0.65
CA VAL A 64 -0.75 16.48 -0.36
C VAL A 64 -0.09 15.62 -1.44
N ASP A 65 0.14 16.21 -2.62
CA ASP A 65 0.67 15.44 -3.75
C ASP A 65 2.18 15.21 -3.70
N ALA A 66 2.90 16.00 -2.93
CA ALA A 66 4.35 15.90 -2.83
C ALA A 66 4.75 15.16 -1.57
N TRP A 67 5.61 14.15 -1.72
CA TRP A 67 6.16 13.45 -0.56
C TRP A 67 7.05 14.40 0.25
N PRO A 68 6.88 14.49 1.59
CA PRO A 68 7.65 15.43 2.40
C PRO A 68 9.14 15.14 2.33
N ARG A 69 9.94 16.22 2.26
CA ARG A 69 11.41 16.09 2.14
C ARG A 69 12.08 15.51 3.37
N ASP A 70 11.46 15.68 4.54
CA ASP A 70 12.00 15.20 5.81
C ASP A 70 11.62 13.77 6.13
N VAL A 71 10.87 13.11 5.25
CA VAL A 71 10.48 11.71 5.40
C VAL A 71 11.13 10.91 4.27
N PRO A 72 11.85 9.81 4.56
CA PRO A 72 12.45 8.99 3.50
C PRO A 72 11.40 8.56 2.47
N THR A 73 11.74 8.67 1.19
CA THR A 73 10.83 8.32 0.09
C THR A 73 10.79 6.82 -0.07
N PRO A 74 9.64 6.18 0.08
CA PRO A 74 9.55 4.72 -0.07
C PRO A 74 9.59 4.33 -1.55
N GLN A 75 10.21 3.19 -1.85
CA GLN A 75 10.26 2.63 -3.20
C GLN A 75 9.24 1.51 -3.41
N GLY A 76 8.60 1.07 -2.36
CA GLY A 76 7.61 0.01 -2.42
C GLY A 76 6.67 0.07 -1.25
N TRP A 77 5.58 -0.67 -1.37
CA TRP A 77 4.55 -0.74 -0.35
C TRP A 77 4.12 -2.19 -0.15
N VAL A 78 3.69 -2.51 1.06
CA VAL A 78 3.06 -3.79 1.38
C VAL A 78 1.98 -3.54 2.42
N GLU A 79 0.85 -4.21 2.26
CA GLU A 79 -0.26 -4.12 3.20
C GLU A 79 -0.56 -5.49 3.78
N PHE A 80 -0.65 -5.52 5.11
CA PHE A 80 -1.01 -6.72 5.87
C PHE A 80 -2.39 -6.51 6.47
N ASP A 81 -3.33 -7.39 6.12
CA ASP A 81 -4.61 -7.38 6.81
C ASP A 81 -4.41 -7.93 8.22
N VAL A 82 -5.02 -7.25 9.18
CA VAL A 82 -4.93 -7.59 10.61
C VAL A 82 -6.33 -7.73 11.19
N ASP A 83 -6.42 -8.38 12.32
CA ASP A 83 -7.69 -8.59 13.00
C ASP A 83 -8.30 -7.30 13.57
N ASP A 84 -7.47 -6.34 13.97
CA ASP A 84 -7.92 -5.07 14.57
C ASP A 84 -6.93 -3.97 14.23
N VAL A 85 -7.30 -3.11 13.27
CA VAL A 85 -6.43 -2.03 12.79
C VAL A 85 -6.12 -1.03 13.89
N ALA A 86 -7.12 -0.65 14.69
CA ALA A 86 -6.91 0.34 15.76
C ALA A 86 -5.92 -0.19 16.82
N ALA A 87 -6.08 -1.45 17.22
CA ALA A 87 -5.18 -2.07 18.19
C ALA A 87 -3.77 -2.23 17.61
N ALA A 88 -3.65 -2.64 16.36
CA ALA A 88 -2.36 -2.77 15.69
C ALA A 88 -1.64 -1.42 15.59
N THR A 89 -2.38 -0.37 15.26
CA THR A 89 -1.83 0.99 15.18
C THR A 89 -1.30 1.46 16.53
N ALA A 90 -2.07 1.26 17.59
CA ALA A 90 -1.66 1.61 18.95
C ALA A 90 -0.41 0.83 19.38
N GLU A 91 -0.34 -0.44 19.04
CA GLU A 91 0.81 -1.28 19.33
C GLU A 91 2.09 -0.78 18.63
N LEU A 92 1.99 -0.43 17.34
CA LEU A 92 3.12 0.10 16.58
C LEU A 92 3.61 1.42 17.15
N ALA A 93 2.68 2.32 17.49
CA ALA A 93 3.03 3.61 18.08
C ALA A 93 3.70 3.43 19.46
N ALA A 94 3.19 2.52 20.28
CA ALA A 94 3.76 2.24 21.60
C ALA A 94 5.17 1.66 21.50
N LYS A 95 5.48 0.96 20.42
CA LYS A 95 6.82 0.41 20.18
C LYS A 95 7.78 1.43 19.57
N GLY A 96 7.34 2.66 19.32
CA GLY A 96 8.19 3.75 18.84
C GLY A 96 8.24 3.90 17.33
N TYR A 97 7.44 3.18 16.57
CA TYR A 97 7.39 3.35 15.12
C TYR A 97 6.58 4.58 14.76
N ARG A 98 7.04 5.32 13.74
CA ARG A 98 6.37 6.53 13.29
C ARG A 98 5.16 6.19 12.44
N VAL A 99 3.97 6.45 12.96
CA VAL A 99 2.72 6.28 12.24
C VAL A 99 2.50 7.52 11.37
N LEU A 100 2.47 7.34 10.05
CA LEU A 100 2.28 8.44 9.10
C LEU A 100 0.82 8.81 8.96
N VAL A 101 -0.06 7.82 8.99
CA VAL A 101 -1.51 8.01 8.97
C VAL A 101 -2.16 6.89 9.79
N ALA A 102 -3.18 7.22 10.57
CA ALA A 102 -3.79 6.29 11.51
C ALA A 102 -5.28 6.12 11.24
N ASN A 103 -5.72 4.87 11.15
CA ASN A 103 -7.13 4.47 11.10
C ASN A 103 -7.94 5.23 10.04
N LYS A 104 -7.35 5.41 8.86
CA LYS A 104 -7.98 6.16 7.77
C LYS A 104 -8.90 5.25 6.97
N MET A 105 -10.13 5.70 6.72
CA MET A 105 -11.01 5.06 5.77
C MET A 105 -10.70 5.61 4.38
N GLU A 106 -10.16 4.76 3.51
CA GLU A 106 -9.88 5.14 2.13
C GLU A 106 -11.17 5.15 1.30
N PRO A 107 -11.22 5.91 0.20
CA PRO A 107 -12.43 5.99 -0.63
C PRO A 107 -12.93 4.67 -1.17
N TRP A 108 -12.04 3.68 -1.30
CA TRP A 108 -12.40 2.33 -1.77
C TRP A 108 -12.85 1.39 -0.64
N GLY A 109 -13.07 1.90 0.57
CA GLY A 109 -13.64 1.14 1.68
C GLY A 109 -12.64 0.45 2.60
N GLN A 110 -11.36 0.55 2.33
CA GLN A 110 -10.30 -0.03 3.16
C GLN A 110 -10.00 0.87 4.35
N THR A 111 -9.87 0.29 5.53
CA THR A 111 -9.32 1.01 6.69
C THR A 111 -7.84 0.71 6.79
N VAL A 112 -7.01 1.74 6.92
CA VAL A 112 -5.57 1.58 6.88
C VAL A 112 -4.85 2.52 7.84
N SER A 113 -3.78 2.00 8.46
CA SER A 113 -2.74 2.81 9.09
C SER A 113 -1.42 2.51 8.38
N ARG A 114 -0.58 3.53 8.21
CA ARG A 114 0.67 3.37 7.49
C ARG A 114 1.86 3.83 8.32
N VAL A 115 2.93 3.03 8.25
CA VAL A 115 4.21 3.34 8.90
C VAL A 115 5.33 3.10 7.90
N LEU A 116 6.49 3.72 8.12
CA LEU A 116 7.70 3.33 7.38
C LEU A 116 8.37 2.20 8.13
N GLY A 117 8.65 1.10 7.41
CA GLY A 117 9.48 0.04 7.93
C GLY A 117 10.93 0.53 8.11
N PRO A 118 11.73 -0.20 8.89
CA PRO A 118 13.12 0.23 9.18
C PRO A 118 13.98 0.37 7.92
N GLU A 119 13.67 -0.35 6.85
CA GLU A 119 14.39 -0.28 5.58
C GLU A 119 13.77 0.70 4.58
N GLY A 120 12.69 1.42 4.97
CA GLY A 120 12.06 2.42 4.13
C GLY A 120 10.88 1.94 3.29
N LEU A 121 10.42 0.71 3.50
CA LEU A 121 9.21 0.21 2.83
C LEU A 121 7.98 0.84 3.49
N LEU A 122 7.01 1.29 2.70
CA LEU A 122 5.75 1.80 3.24
C LEU A 122 4.85 0.63 3.61
N VAL A 123 4.61 0.45 4.90
CA VAL A 123 3.87 -0.69 5.43
C VAL A 123 2.50 -0.25 5.89
N GLY A 124 1.45 -0.91 5.40
CA GLY A 124 0.09 -0.71 5.87
C GLY A 124 -0.37 -1.86 6.77
N VAL A 125 -1.07 -1.54 7.84
CA VAL A 125 -1.90 -2.50 8.56
C VAL A 125 -3.33 -2.14 8.23
N THR A 126 -4.09 -3.12 7.73
CA THR A 126 -5.32 -2.82 7.02
C THR A 126 -6.46 -3.76 7.37
N HIS A 127 -7.66 -3.32 7.05
CA HIS A 127 -8.82 -4.18 6.89
C HIS A 127 -9.38 -3.94 5.50
N THR A 128 -9.34 -4.96 4.64
CA THR A 128 -9.81 -4.89 3.26
C THR A 128 -11.08 -5.70 3.15
N PRO A 129 -12.27 -5.06 3.06
CA PRO A 129 -13.54 -5.75 3.28
C PRO A 129 -13.78 -6.95 2.37
N ASP A 130 -13.43 -6.86 1.10
CA ASP A 130 -13.82 -7.87 0.12
C ASP A 130 -12.73 -8.87 -0.22
N VAL A 131 -11.47 -8.54 0.07
CA VAL A 131 -10.35 -9.43 -0.28
C VAL A 131 -10.39 -10.71 0.54
N GLY A 132 -10.56 -10.59 1.84
CA GLY A 132 -10.70 -11.75 2.72
C GLY A 132 -11.95 -12.54 2.45
N GLY A 133 -13.07 -11.85 2.17
CA GLY A 133 -14.35 -12.48 1.87
C GLY A 133 -14.36 -13.26 0.57
N ILE A 134 -13.66 -12.74 -0.44
CA ILE A 134 -13.56 -13.40 -1.75
C ILE A 134 -12.76 -14.70 -1.64
N GLU A 135 -11.79 -14.74 -0.78
CA GLU A 135 -10.91 -15.88 -0.60
C GLU A 135 -11.54 -17.05 0.15
N THR A 136 -12.67 -16.84 0.77
CA THR A 136 -13.35 -17.87 1.54
C THR A 136 -14.31 -18.74 0.72
#